data_b4ee685edb716f27ba7a331a6b4812b9
#
_entry.id   b4ee685edb716f27ba7a331a6b4812b9
#
_cell.length_a   1.000
_cell.length_b   1.000
_cell.length_c   1.000
_cell.angle_alpha   90.00
_cell.angle_beta   90.00
_cell.angle_gamma   90.00
#
_symmetry.space_group_name_H-M   'P 1'
#
loop_
_entity.id
_entity.type
_entity.pdbx_description
1 polymer ?
#
loop_
_entity_poly.entity_id
_entity_poly.type
_entity_poly.pdbx_seq_one_letter_code
_entity_poly.pdbx_strand_id
1 'polypeptide(L)'
;LVTEKDYADYILEFEFQLTPGANNGLGIHYPGTGDAAYAGMELQILDGEDKKWQGKLKDYQHHGSLYSLVPALRGQMKPAGEWNFQRVTVRGPRVSVELNGVCILDANLDEINKQHPKHEGAKRRSGKICFAGHGDVIRVRKMRIAELSFGDDPPGDEYLPTGKADPRFLAGGYTALFDGKSLAGWVKDPGHEGHWIPKEGWILHYDGQSEAKDKNLWTEKEYKDFTMVCDWRWTGPAKMKARPILLANGLPKAGADGKPLTVDVKEYDSGIFVRGAGRTQINLWNWPVGSGEVYGIRNDGKQPLPIRAALTPRVSADSPLGEWNRFVITVQGEKLTVYLNGKCVLFEAVLPGVKPSGRLALQHHGNAVEFANIYITEL
;
A
#
# COMPACT_ATOMS: atom_id res chain seq x y z
N LEU A 1 -1.62 6.72 30.70
CA LEU A 1 -0.77 7.80 30.21
C LEU A 1 -1.52 8.50 29.08
N VAL A 2 -1.65 9.84 29.14
CA VAL A 2 -2.40 10.64 28.17
C VAL A 2 -1.56 11.85 27.79
N THR A 3 -1.56 12.23 26.49
CA THR A 3 -0.88 13.45 26.03
C THR A 3 -1.61 14.69 26.52
N GLU A 4 -0.87 15.76 26.79
CA GLU A 4 -1.45 17.09 27.10
C GLU A 4 -2.08 17.72 25.86
N LYS A 5 -1.43 17.55 24.71
CA LYS A 5 -1.80 18.09 23.41
C LYS A 5 -2.71 17.12 22.64
N ASP A 6 -3.59 17.68 21.83
CA ASP A 6 -4.35 16.97 20.82
C ASP A 6 -3.54 16.85 19.52
N TYR A 7 -3.74 15.74 18.80
CA TYR A 7 -3.12 15.44 17.52
C TYR A 7 -4.19 15.11 16.50
N ALA A 8 -4.01 15.55 15.26
CA ALA A 8 -4.89 15.24 14.13
C ALA A 8 -4.18 14.29 13.16
N ASP A 9 -3.21 14.80 12.42
CA ASP A 9 -2.45 14.06 11.43
C ASP A 9 -1.03 13.83 11.94
N TYR A 10 -0.60 12.58 12.07
CA TYR A 10 0.70 12.25 12.66
C TYR A 10 1.17 10.85 12.31
N ILE A 11 2.47 10.64 12.48
CA ILE A 11 3.11 9.33 12.58
C ILE A 11 3.60 9.16 14.01
N LEU A 12 3.14 8.12 14.70
CA LEU A 12 3.61 7.70 16.01
C LEU A 12 4.38 6.39 15.87
N GLU A 13 5.62 6.37 16.33
CA GLU A 13 6.45 5.18 16.37
C GLU A 13 6.85 4.86 17.79
N PHE A 14 6.86 3.57 18.15
CA PHE A 14 7.35 3.09 19.44
C PHE A 14 7.72 1.62 19.39
N GLU A 15 8.61 1.22 20.30
CA GLU A 15 8.83 -0.20 20.59
C GLU A 15 8.08 -0.57 21.85
N PHE A 16 7.46 -1.74 21.85
CA PHE A 16 6.76 -2.29 23.03
C PHE A 16 7.11 -3.75 23.29
N GLN A 17 6.98 -4.14 24.57
CA GLN A 17 7.21 -5.50 25.05
C GLN A 17 6.05 -5.86 25.97
N LEU A 18 5.44 -7.01 25.74
CA LEU A 18 4.32 -7.53 26.53
C LEU A 18 4.80 -8.62 27.49
N THR A 19 4.16 -8.73 28.64
CA THR A 19 4.19 -9.94 29.46
C THR A 19 3.19 -10.96 28.89
N PRO A 20 3.33 -12.29 29.20
CA PRO A 20 2.41 -13.30 28.71
C PRO A 20 0.94 -12.98 29.02
N GLY A 21 0.10 -12.99 27.99
CA GLY A 21 -1.32 -12.69 28.06
C GLY A 21 -1.70 -11.25 28.38
N ALA A 22 -0.74 -10.30 28.32
CA ALA A 22 -0.99 -8.90 28.63
C ALA A 22 -1.98 -8.25 27.67
N ASN A 23 -2.83 -7.39 28.24
CA ASN A 23 -3.81 -6.56 27.55
C ASN A 23 -3.58 -5.08 27.84
N ASN A 24 -3.58 -4.28 26.79
CA ASN A 24 -3.49 -2.82 26.82
C ASN A 24 -4.08 -2.26 25.53
N GLY A 25 -4.13 -0.93 25.40
CA GLY A 25 -4.59 -0.27 24.19
C GLY A 25 -3.87 1.05 23.95
N LEU A 26 -3.79 1.44 22.69
CA LEU A 26 -3.39 2.77 22.26
C LEU A 26 -4.64 3.54 21.82
N GLY A 27 -5.11 4.44 22.69
CA GLY A 27 -6.22 5.33 22.36
C GLY A 27 -5.74 6.44 21.42
N ILE A 28 -6.49 6.66 20.35
CA ILE A 28 -6.31 7.74 19.38
C ILE A 28 -7.58 8.58 19.30
N HIS A 29 -7.45 9.86 18.94
CA HIS A 29 -8.56 10.83 18.92
C HIS A 29 -9.36 10.87 20.24
N TYR A 30 -8.70 10.57 21.35
CA TYR A 30 -9.32 10.51 22.68
C TYR A 30 -9.64 11.92 23.19
N PRO A 31 -10.88 12.19 23.66
CA PRO A 31 -11.27 13.52 24.14
C PRO A 31 -10.71 13.88 25.51
N GLY A 32 -10.04 12.95 26.20
CA GLY A 32 -9.51 13.14 27.55
C GLY A 32 -10.46 12.69 28.68
N THR A 33 -11.67 12.29 28.34
CA THR A 33 -12.69 11.77 29.29
C THR A 33 -13.47 10.61 28.67
N GLY A 34 -14.01 9.75 29.51
CA GLY A 34 -14.73 8.54 29.09
C GLY A 34 -13.81 7.37 28.74
N ASP A 35 -14.39 6.33 28.17
CA ASP A 35 -13.66 5.15 27.72
C ASP A 35 -12.94 5.43 26.41
N ALA A 36 -11.64 5.19 26.36
CA ALA A 36 -10.82 5.47 25.17
C ALA A 36 -11.28 4.71 23.93
N ALA A 37 -11.81 3.50 24.10
CA ALA A 37 -12.27 2.66 22.99
C ALA A 37 -13.53 3.17 22.29
N TYR A 38 -14.36 3.97 22.99
CA TYR A 38 -15.65 4.43 22.47
C TYR A 38 -15.76 5.95 22.35
N ALA A 39 -15.17 6.69 23.29
CA ALA A 39 -15.13 8.15 23.23
C ALA A 39 -14.07 8.66 22.24
N GLY A 40 -12.95 7.94 22.12
CA GLY A 40 -11.98 7.97 21.05
C GLY A 40 -12.07 6.69 20.22
N MET A 41 -10.92 6.16 19.82
CA MET A 41 -10.76 4.84 19.22
C MET A 41 -9.54 4.17 19.85
N GLU A 42 -9.61 2.86 20.04
CA GLU A 42 -8.51 2.09 20.60
C GLU A 42 -7.90 1.17 19.56
N LEU A 43 -6.60 1.27 19.38
CA LEU A 43 -5.78 0.28 18.69
C LEU A 43 -5.31 -0.73 19.73
N GLN A 44 -5.77 -1.97 19.60
CA GLN A 44 -5.50 -3.02 20.57
C GLN A 44 -4.01 -3.32 20.69
N ILE A 45 -3.51 -3.45 21.93
CA ILE A 45 -2.16 -3.94 22.26
C ILE A 45 -2.31 -5.18 23.13
N LEU A 46 -2.22 -6.38 22.53
CA LEU A 46 -2.60 -7.62 23.16
C LEU A 46 -1.66 -8.76 22.77
N ASP A 47 -1.20 -9.55 23.76
CA ASP A 47 -0.63 -10.88 23.49
C ASP A 47 -1.78 -11.88 23.30
N GLY A 48 -2.39 -11.86 22.11
CA GLY A 48 -3.56 -12.69 21.79
C GLY A 48 -3.26 -14.17 21.53
N GLU A 49 -1.99 -14.56 21.45
CA GLU A 49 -1.58 -15.96 21.26
C GLU A 49 -1.40 -16.73 22.59
N ASP A 50 -1.44 -16.02 23.71
CA ASP A 50 -1.38 -16.65 25.04
C ASP A 50 -2.61 -17.53 25.30
N LYS A 51 -2.40 -18.61 26.08
CA LYS A 51 -3.44 -19.57 26.48
C LYS A 51 -4.64 -18.91 27.17
N LYS A 52 -4.42 -17.80 27.88
CA LYS A 52 -5.45 -16.96 28.53
C LYS A 52 -6.54 -16.55 27.54
N TRP A 53 -6.21 -16.35 26.25
CA TRP A 53 -7.08 -15.79 25.22
C TRP A 53 -7.59 -16.81 24.21
N GLN A 54 -7.07 -18.03 24.20
CA GLN A 54 -7.46 -19.05 23.21
C GLN A 54 -8.97 -19.27 23.17
N GLY A 55 -9.56 -19.10 21.97
CA GLY A 55 -10.99 -19.27 21.73
C GLY A 55 -11.92 -18.22 22.35
N LYS A 56 -11.36 -17.16 22.98
CA LYS A 56 -12.15 -16.13 23.66
C LYS A 56 -12.25 -14.81 22.92
N LEU A 57 -11.30 -14.53 22.01
CA LEU A 57 -11.23 -13.26 21.30
C LEU A 57 -12.06 -13.30 20.03
N LYS A 58 -12.76 -12.18 19.76
CA LYS A 58 -13.31 -11.86 18.45
C LYS A 58 -12.22 -11.27 17.57
N ASP A 59 -12.38 -11.31 16.25
CA ASP A 59 -11.36 -10.86 15.29
C ASP A 59 -10.89 -9.42 15.56
N TYR A 60 -11.78 -8.51 15.89
CA TYR A 60 -11.47 -7.11 16.19
C TYR A 60 -10.84 -6.88 17.58
N GLN A 61 -10.57 -7.91 18.34
CA GLN A 61 -9.90 -7.85 19.65
C GLN A 61 -8.43 -8.26 19.61
N HIS A 62 -7.93 -8.69 18.45
CA HIS A 62 -6.52 -9.02 18.28
C HIS A 62 -5.67 -7.76 18.13
N HIS A 63 -4.38 -7.90 18.41
CA HIS A 63 -3.41 -6.80 18.36
C HIS A 63 -3.49 -6.00 17.07
N GLY A 64 -3.41 -4.68 17.18
CA GLY A 64 -3.46 -3.74 16.05
C GLY A 64 -4.84 -3.45 15.49
N SER A 65 -5.88 -4.20 15.90
CA SER A 65 -7.27 -3.92 15.49
C SER A 65 -7.75 -2.57 16.03
N LEU A 66 -8.58 -1.86 15.26
CA LEU A 66 -9.46 -0.85 15.83
C LEU A 66 -10.55 -1.59 16.61
N TYR A 67 -10.45 -1.54 17.94
CA TYR A 67 -11.31 -2.30 18.84
C TYR A 67 -12.79 -2.10 18.53
N SER A 68 -13.54 -3.17 18.45
CA SER A 68 -14.95 -3.26 18.07
C SER A 68 -15.33 -2.78 16.66
N LEU A 69 -14.39 -2.32 15.85
CA LEU A 69 -14.64 -1.72 14.54
C LEU A 69 -14.01 -2.52 13.39
N VAL A 70 -12.68 -2.61 13.33
CA VAL A 70 -11.96 -3.22 12.20
C VAL A 70 -10.90 -4.19 12.70
N PRO A 71 -10.94 -5.46 12.28
CA PRO A 71 -9.90 -6.43 12.63
C PRO A 71 -8.60 -6.17 11.89
N ALA A 72 -7.46 -6.36 12.58
CA ALA A 72 -6.13 -6.34 11.99
C ALA A 72 -5.72 -7.73 11.46
N LEU A 73 -4.73 -7.74 10.55
CA LEU A 73 -4.07 -8.98 10.13
C LEU A 73 -3.27 -9.56 11.28
N ARG A 74 -3.35 -10.88 11.46
CA ARG A 74 -2.72 -11.62 12.56
C ARG A 74 -1.37 -12.22 12.16
N GLY A 75 -0.60 -12.66 13.17
CA GLY A 75 0.60 -13.47 12.96
C GLY A 75 1.91 -12.66 12.81
N GLN A 76 1.90 -11.35 13.09
CA GLN A 76 3.08 -10.48 12.98
C GLN A 76 3.70 -10.12 14.34
N MET A 77 3.06 -10.51 15.44
CA MET A 77 3.59 -10.32 16.79
C MET A 77 4.77 -11.26 17.05
N LYS A 78 5.80 -10.73 17.67
CA LYS A 78 6.84 -11.56 18.30
C LYS A 78 6.34 -12.11 19.63
N PRO A 79 6.88 -13.22 20.11
CA PRO A 79 6.51 -13.80 21.41
C PRO A 79 6.57 -12.79 22.56
N ALA A 80 5.74 -13.01 23.59
CA ALA A 80 5.80 -12.23 24.81
C ALA A 80 7.22 -12.23 25.41
N GLY A 81 7.67 -11.09 25.90
CA GLY A 81 9.05 -10.87 26.35
C GLY A 81 10.00 -10.36 25.27
N GLU A 82 9.61 -10.35 24.00
CA GLU A 82 10.40 -9.75 22.93
C GLU A 82 9.90 -8.33 22.57
N TRP A 83 10.82 -7.50 22.06
CA TRP A 83 10.49 -6.15 21.60
C TRP A 83 9.88 -6.18 20.22
N ASN A 84 8.68 -5.60 20.10
CA ASN A 84 7.97 -5.33 18.86
C ASN A 84 8.12 -3.85 18.49
N PHE A 85 8.19 -3.54 17.23
CA PHE A 85 8.13 -2.17 16.70
C PHE A 85 6.75 -1.92 16.09
N GLN A 86 6.13 -0.81 16.48
CA GLN A 86 4.86 -0.37 15.90
C GLN A 86 4.95 1.06 15.40
N ARG A 87 4.39 1.27 14.20
CA ARG A 87 4.13 2.59 13.64
C ARG A 87 2.63 2.74 13.45
N VAL A 88 2.09 3.85 13.90
CA VAL A 88 0.69 4.24 13.68
C VAL A 88 0.70 5.53 12.86
N THR A 89 0.07 5.51 11.70
CA THR A 89 -0.13 6.71 10.88
C THR A 89 -1.60 7.07 10.93
N VAL A 90 -1.89 8.29 11.35
CA VAL A 90 -3.23 8.89 11.33
C VAL A 90 -3.19 10.06 10.39
N ARG A 91 -4.11 10.07 9.41
CA ARG A 91 -4.14 11.13 8.40
C ARG A 91 -5.54 11.31 7.84
N GLY A 92 -6.12 12.46 8.13
CA GLY A 92 -7.51 12.73 7.83
C GLY A 92 -8.42 11.57 8.29
N PRO A 93 -9.17 10.94 7.38
CA PRO A 93 -10.00 9.79 7.74
C PRO A 93 -9.22 8.47 7.80
N ARG A 94 -7.93 8.42 7.45
CA ARG A 94 -7.19 7.16 7.35
C ARG A 94 -6.38 6.86 8.61
N VAL A 95 -6.47 5.63 9.07
CA VAL A 95 -5.65 5.08 10.17
C VAL A 95 -4.98 3.81 9.68
N SER A 96 -3.65 3.76 9.73
CA SER A 96 -2.89 2.55 9.44
C SER A 96 -1.97 2.16 10.59
N VAL A 97 -1.78 0.86 10.77
CA VAL A 97 -0.89 0.28 11.77
C VAL A 97 0.09 -0.68 11.10
N GLU A 98 1.36 -0.42 11.32
CA GLU A 98 2.46 -1.30 10.92
C GLU A 98 3.07 -1.96 12.14
N LEU A 99 3.19 -3.26 12.12
CA LEU A 99 3.80 -4.06 13.17
C LEU A 99 5.00 -4.82 12.60
N ASN A 100 6.19 -4.58 13.16
CA ASN A 100 7.42 -5.25 12.73
C ASN A 100 7.67 -5.14 11.21
N GLY A 101 7.31 -3.98 10.61
CA GLY A 101 7.46 -3.72 9.18
C GLY A 101 6.31 -4.24 8.30
N VAL A 102 5.25 -4.78 8.88
CA VAL A 102 4.07 -5.26 8.14
C VAL A 102 2.87 -4.39 8.47
N CYS A 103 2.22 -3.82 7.45
CA CYS A 103 0.94 -3.14 7.63
C CYS A 103 -0.13 -4.17 7.99
N ILE A 104 -0.62 -4.11 9.22
CA ILE A 104 -1.61 -5.04 9.75
C ILE A 104 -3.02 -4.46 9.78
N LEU A 105 -3.15 -3.13 9.72
CA LEU A 105 -4.42 -2.40 9.64
C LEU A 105 -4.27 -1.24 8.68
N ASP A 106 -5.29 -1.08 7.85
CA ASP A 106 -5.49 0.10 7.00
C ASP A 106 -6.98 0.38 6.92
N ALA A 107 -7.43 1.43 7.59
CA ALA A 107 -8.83 1.71 7.84
C ALA A 107 -9.20 3.14 7.44
N ASN A 108 -10.40 3.29 6.87
CA ASN A 108 -10.99 4.60 6.55
C ASN A 108 -12.12 4.92 7.53
N LEU A 109 -11.96 5.97 8.32
CA LEU A 109 -12.92 6.37 9.35
C LEU A 109 -14.26 6.84 8.80
N ASP A 110 -14.31 7.35 7.56
CA ASP A 110 -15.57 7.76 6.92
C ASP A 110 -16.41 6.53 6.55
N GLU A 111 -15.77 5.46 6.08
CA GLU A 111 -16.42 4.17 5.82
C GLU A 111 -16.88 3.52 7.12
N ILE A 112 -16.02 3.53 8.14
CA ILE A 112 -16.36 3.00 9.47
C ILE A 112 -17.55 3.76 10.07
N ASN A 113 -17.56 5.09 9.96
CA ASN A 113 -18.65 5.91 10.49
C ASN A 113 -19.99 5.63 9.80
N LYS A 114 -19.99 5.29 8.51
CA LYS A 114 -21.20 4.84 7.79
C LYS A 114 -21.72 3.52 8.33
N GLN A 115 -20.83 2.58 8.66
CA GLN A 115 -21.16 1.24 9.17
C GLN A 115 -21.50 1.26 10.68
N HIS A 116 -20.86 2.15 11.43
CA HIS A 116 -20.98 2.28 12.89
C HIS A 116 -21.36 3.71 13.32
N PRO A 117 -22.51 4.25 12.87
CA PRO A 117 -22.86 5.67 13.05
C PRO A 117 -23.08 6.09 14.52
N LYS A 118 -23.17 5.13 15.44
CA LYS A 118 -23.31 5.36 16.89
C LYS A 118 -21.96 5.41 17.61
N HIS A 119 -20.85 5.14 16.93
CA HIS A 119 -19.52 5.14 17.53
C HIS A 119 -18.96 6.56 17.52
N GLU A 120 -18.96 7.25 18.67
CA GLU A 120 -18.59 8.67 18.75
C GLU A 120 -17.13 8.92 18.39
N GLY A 121 -16.20 8.01 18.77
CA GLY A 121 -14.78 8.12 18.44
C GLY A 121 -14.52 8.09 16.93
N ALA A 122 -15.26 7.31 16.17
CA ALA A 122 -15.08 7.20 14.71
C ALA A 122 -15.40 8.50 13.94
N LYS A 123 -16.17 9.41 14.57
CA LYS A 123 -16.50 10.73 14.00
C LYS A 123 -15.37 11.75 14.20
N ARG A 124 -14.46 11.50 15.14
CA ARG A 124 -13.40 12.44 15.47
C ARG A 124 -12.26 12.39 14.45
N ARG A 125 -11.62 13.53 14.25
CA ARG A 125 -10.44 13.68 13.38
C ARG A 125 -9.24 14.24 14.14
N SER A 126 -9.39 14.46 15.45
CA SER A 126 -8.32 14.89 16.34
C SER A 126 -8.65 14.52 17.78
N GLY A 127 -7.64 14.53 18.63
CA GLY A 127 -7.74 14.33 20.06
C GLY A 127 -6.42 13.85 20.65
N LYS A 128 -6.47 13.48 21.90
CA LYS A 128 -5.31 13.00 22.66
C LYS A 128 -4.92 11.59 22.24
N ILE A 129 -3.66 11.27 22.46
CA ILE A 129 -3.13 9.91 22.38
C ILE A 129 -2.98 9.40 23.81
N CYS A 130 -3.42 8.17 24.08
CA CYS A 130 -3.28 7.59 25.40
C CYS A 130 -2.93 6.10 25.36
N PHE A 131 -2.26 5.61 26.40
CA PHE A 131 -2.18 4.17 26.68
C PHE A 131 -3.27 3.81 27.69
N ALA A 132 -4.22 2.99 27.23
CA ALA A 132 -5.33 2.49 28.05
C ALA A 132 -4.87 1.28 28.84
N GLY A 133 -4.65 1.43 30.16
CA GLY A 133 -4.19 0.35 31.02
C GLY A 133 -5.33 -0.59 31.41
N HIS A 134 -5.11 -1.91 31.29
CA HIS A 134 -6.01 -2.97 31.72
C HIS A 134 -5.44 -3.80 32.88
N GLY A 135 -4.47 -3.24 33.62
CA GLY A 135 -3.86 -3.90 34.79
C GLY A 135 -2.67 -4.79 34.47
N ASP A 136 -2.41 -5.10 33.21
CA ASP A 136 -1.27 -5.91 32.79
C ASP A 136 -0.02 -5.04 32.52
N VAL A 137 1.17 -5.63 32.71
CA VAL A 137 2.44 -4.94 32.52
C VAL A 137 2.83 -4.93 31.06
N ILE A 138 3.00 -3.75 30.52
CA ILE A 138 3.67 -3.50 29.24
C ILE A 138 4.87 -2.59 29.43
N ARG A 139 5.87 -2.71 28.57
CA ARG A 139 6.99 -1.78 28.51
C ARG A 139 7.00 -1.10 27.16
N VAL A 140 7.23 0.21 27.16
CA VAL A 140 7.31 1.03 25.96
C VAL A 140 8.62 1.80 25.96
N ARG A 141 9.28 1.90 24.81
CA ARG A 141 10.50 2.69 24.63
C ARG A 141 10.60 3.27 23.23
N LYS A 142 11.56 4.17 23.03
CA LYS A 142 11.82 4.83 21.73
C LYS A 142 10.58 5.43 21.09
N MET A 143 9.71 5.99 21.91
CA MET A 143 8.49 6.62 21.43
C MET A 143 8.80 7.98 20.82
N ARG A 144 8.32 8.19 19.61
CA ARG A 144 8.45 9.46 18.88
C ARG A 144 7.23 9.70 18.03
N ILE A 145 6.90 10.98 17.87
CA ILE A 145 5.78 11.44 17.07
C ILE A 145 6.25 12.53 16.12
N ALA A 146 5.79 12.45 14.86
CA ALA A 146 5.92 13.51 13.88
C ALA A 146 4.52 13.95 13.46
N GLU A 147 4.20 15.23 13.64
CA GLU A 147 2.96 15.80 13.09
C GLU A 147 3.15 15.98 11.60
N LEU A 148 2.13 15.59 10.84
CA LEU A 148 2.11 15.72 9.39
C LEU A 148 1.46 17.05 9.02
N SER A 149 2.10 17.81 8.15
CA SER A 149 1.54 19.03 7.58
C SER A 149 0.85 18.76 6.25
N PHE A 150 -0.04 19.66 5.86
CA PHE A 150 -0.68 19.62 4.54
C PHE A 150 0.43 19.76 3.48
N GLY A 151 0.63 18.71 2.68
CA GLY A 151 1.72 18.65 1.69
C GLY A 151 2.74 17.54 1.90
N ASP A 152 2.78 16.92 3.09
CA ASP A 152 3.61 15.73 3.36
C ASP A 152 3.00 14.44 2.76
N ASP A 153 1.83 14.55 2.11
CA ASP A 153 1.16 13.45 1.47
C ASP A 153 1.77 13.07 0.13
N PRO A 154 1.99 11.78 -0.12
CA PRO A 154 1.89 11.33 -1.48
C PRO A 154 0.48 11.71 -1.98
N PRO A 155 0.37 12.29 -3.16
CA PRO A 155 -0.91 12.78 -3.70
C PRO A 155 -1.96 11.66 -3.69
N GLY A 156 -3.12 11.95 -3.11
CA GLY A 156 -4.26 11.05 -3.01
C GLY A 156 -5.17 11.07 -4.24
N ASP A 157 -6.35 10.53 -4.10
CA ASP A 157 -7.33 10.37 -5.20
C ASP A 157 -7.82 11.71 -5.79
N GLU A 158 -7.76 12.80 -5.02
CA GLU A 158 -8.08 14.14 -5.50
C GLU A 158 -7.15 14.69 -6.59
N TYR A 159 -6.06 13.97 -6.86
CA TYR A 159 -5.08 14.34 -7.89
C TYR A 159 -5.23 13.57 -9.20
N LEU A 160 -6.40 13.03 -9.47
CA LEU A 160 -6.71 12.38 -10.75
C LEU A 160 -6.38 13.29 -11.96
N PRO A 161 -6.15 12.75 -13.15
CA PRO A 161 -5.68 13.51 -14.30
C PRO A 161 -6.56 14.72 -14.58
N THR A 162 -5.96 15.90 -14.57
CA THR A 162 -6.65 17.18 -14.80
C THR A 162 -6.53 17.70 -16.24
N GLY A 163 -5.86 16.94 -17.11
CA GLY A 163 -5.59 17.33 -18.47
C GLY A 163 -4.43 18.29 -18.67
N LYS A 164 -3.61 18.52 -17.64
CA LYS A 164 -2.41 19.36 -17.66
C LYS A 164 -1.45 18.94 -16.56
N ALA A 165 -0.22 19.50 -16.57
CA ALA A 165 0.70 19.32 -15.45
C ALA A 165 0.05 19.77 -14.15
N ASP A 166 0.13 18.92 -13.14
CA ASP A 166 -0.39 19.26 -11.82
C ASP A 166 0.66 20.06 -11.04
N PRO A 167 0.40 21.36 -10.77
CA PRO A 167 1.35 22.21 -10.08
C PRO A 167 1.66 21.77 -8.65
N ARG A 168 0.82 20.95 -8.03
CA ARG A 168 1.01 20.46 -6.66
C ARG A 168 2.15 19.46 -6.59
N PHE A 169 2.28 18.56 -7.58
CA PHE A 169 3.43 17.66 -7.67
C PHE A 169 4.73 18.46 -7.87
N LEU A 170 4.72 19.43 -8.77
CA LEU A 170 5.90 20.26 -9.02
C LEU A 170 6.29 21.07 -7.79
N ALA A 171 5.34 21.65 -7.07
CA ALA A 171 5.58 22.35 -5.82
C ALA A 171 6.08 21.42 -4.70
N GLY A 172 5.67 20.14 -4.73
CA GLY A 172 6.14 19.08 -3.84
C GLY A 172 7.52 18.51 -4.20
N GLY A 173 8.24 19.09 -5.16
CA GLY A 173 9.58 18.64 -5.55
C GLY A 173 9.61 17.45 -6.52
N TYR A 174 8.47 17.08 -7.10
CA TYR A 174 8.42 16.05 -8.13
C TYR A 174 8.78 16.61 -9.50
N THR A 175 9.43 15.78 -10.31
CA THR A 175 9.69 16.02 -11.72
C THR A 175 8.73 15.20 -12.58
N ALA A 176 8.13 15.81 -13.61
CA ALA A 176 7.30 15.08 -14.56
C ALA A 176 8.18 14.19 -15.45
N LEU A 177 7.85 12.91 -15.56
CA LEU A 177 8.47 11.97 -16.52
C LEU A 177 7.80 12.01 -17.88
N PHE A 178 6.64 12.62 -17.99
CA PHE A 178 5.91 12.83 -19.24
C PHE A 178 5.50 14.30 -19.34
N ASP A 179 5.81 14.92 -20.46
CA ASP A 179 5.60 16.36 -20.69
C ASP A 179 4.22 16.69 -21.28
N GLY A 180 3.38 15.68 -21.47
CA GLY A 180 2.05 15.81 -22.05
C GLY A 180 2.04 15.94 -23.58
N LYS A 181 3.20 15.93 -24.26
CA LYS A 181 3.33 16.22 -25.69
C LYS A 181 4.22 15.26 -26.45
N SER A 182 5.23 14.72 -25.80
CA SER A 182 6.27 13.92 -26.43
C SER A 182 6.81 12.82 -25.54
N LEU A 183 7.63 11.95 -26.12
CA LEU A 183 8.40 10.95 -25.37
C LEU A 183 9.81 11.47 -25.00
N ALA A 184 9.97 12.76 -24.78
CA ALA A 184 11.24 13.31 -24.28
C ALA A 184 11.58 12.71 -22.90
N GLY A 185 12.83 12.28 -22.70
CA GLY A 185 13.28 11.57 -21.48
C GLY A 185 13.01 10.07 -21.48
N TRP A 186 12.38 9.55 -22.54
CA TRP A 186 12.19 8.12 -22.75
C TRP A 186 13.09 7.63 -23.89
N VAL A 187 13.55 6.38 -23.80
CA VAL A 187 14.41 5.77 -24.82
C VAL A 187 13.71 5.73 -26.16
N LYS A 188 14.33 6.35 -27.16
CA LYS A 188 13.77 6.42 -28.52
C LYS A 188 13.99 5.11 -29.24
N ASP A 189 12.93 4.52 -29.75
CA ASP A 189 12.93 3.41 -30.67
C ASP A 189 11.85 3.68 -31.74
N PRO A 190 12.19 3.64 -33.06
CA PRO A 190 11.17 3.85 -34.09
C PRO A 190 9.96 2.94 -34.01
N GLY A 191 10.11 1.72 -33.45
CA GLY A 191 9.02 0.78 -33.23
C GLY A 191 8.04 1.16 -32.11
N HIS A 192 8.30 2.27 -31.40
CA HIS A 192 7.34 2.86 -30.45
C HIS A 192 6.41 3.87 -31.13
N GLU A 193 6.80 4.39 -32.28
CA GLU A 193 6.03 5.40 -32.99
C GLU A 193 4.65 4.87 -33.40
N GLY A 194 3.60 5.65 -33.13
CA GLY A 194 2.22 5.22 -33.38
C GLY A 194 1.62 4.27 -32.34
N HIS A 195 2.40 3.77 -31.36
CA HIS A 195 1.98 2.84 -30.31
C HIS A 195 1.97 3.45 -28.90
N TRP A 196 3.00 4.24 -28.59
CA TRP A 196 3.04 5.06 -27.37
C TRP A 196 2.71 6.50 -27.73
N ILE A 197 1.44 6.88 -27.61
CA ILE A 197 0.86 8.06 -28.23
C ILE A 197 0.52 9.11 -27.16
N PRO A 198 1.21 10.26 -27.13
CA PRO A 198 0.75 11.42 -26.38
C PRO A 198 -0.63 11.86 -26.86
N LYS A 199 -1.58 11.99 -25.95
CA LYS A 199 -2.94 12.48 -26.20
C LYS A 199 -3.18 13.79 -25.47
N GLU A 200 -4.22 14.51 -25.91
CA GLU A 200 -4.72 15.65 -25.14
C GLU A 200 -5.00 15.26 -23.69
N GLY A 201 -4.85 16.20 -22.78
CA GLY A 201 -5.12 15.97 -21.38
C GLY A 201 -3.95 15.35 -20.59
N TRP A 202 -2.71 15.45 -21.10
CA TRP A 202 -1.52 14.86 -20.44
C TRP A 202 -1.64 13.35 -20.26
N ILE A 203 -2.22 12.69 -21.23
CA ILE A 203 -2.40 11.24 -21.26
C ILE A 203 -1.41 10.63 -22.23
N LEU A 204 -0.67 9.63 -21.79
CA LEU A 204 0.14 8.75 -22.61
C LEU A 204 -0.64 7.46 -22.87
N HIS A 205 -1.11 7.30 -24.09
CA HIS A 205 -1.85 6.12 -24.52
C HIS A 205 -0.91 5.08 -25.09
N TYR A 206 -1.07 3.85 -24.66
CA TYR A 206 -0.45 2.67 -25.25
C TYR A 206 -1.54 1.78 -25.82
N ASP A 207 -1.44 1.42 -27.11
CA ASP A 207 -2.46 0.68 -27.86
C ASP A 207 -2.38 -0.86 -27.71
N GLY A 208 -1.41 -1.35 -26.96
CA GLY A 208 -1.16 -2.78 -26.79
C GLY A 208 -0.19 -3.37 -27.82
N GLN A 209 0.40 -2.57 -28.70
CA GLN A 209 1.29 -3.03 -29.76
C GLN A 209 2.64 -2.31 -29.70
N SER A 210 3.66 -2.87 -30.31
CA SER A 210 4.95 -2.25 -30.53
C SER A 210 5.78 -3.11 -31.49
N GLU A 211 6.50 -2.47 -32.40
CA GLU A 211 7.47 -3.08 -33.29
C GLU A 211 8.92 -2.87 -32.82
N ALA A 212 9.11 -2.18 -31.70
CA ALA A 212 10.43 -1.96 -31.09
C ALA A 212 11.11 -3.28 -30.70
N LYS A 213 12.44 -3.27 -30.73
CA LYS A 213 13.23 -4.43 -30.28
C LYS A 213 13.00 -4.72 -28.80
N ASP A 214 13.05 -3.69 -27.96
CA ASP A 214 12.51 -3.74 -26.59
C ASP A 214 11.19 -2.99 -26.58
N LYS A 215 10.12 -3.73 -26.43
CA LYS A 215 8.75 -3.18 -26.54
C LYS A 215 8.32 -2.35 -25.34
N ASN A 216 9.08 -2.40 -24.24
CA ASN A 216 8.81 -1.59 -23.06
C ASN A 216 9.31 -0.16 -23.25
N LEU A 217 8.57 0.79 -22.71
CA LEU A 217 8.97 2.20 -22.77
C LEU A 217 9.86 2.54 -21.57
N TRP A 218 11.17 2.59 -21.77
CA TRP A 218 12.18 2.83 -20.75
C TRP A 218 12.52 4.32 -20.62
N THR A 219 12.76 4.78 -19.36
CA THR A 219 13.36 6.11 -19.14
C THR A 219 14.80 6.14 -19.62
N GLU A 220 15.27 7.29 -20.15
CA GLU A 220 16.70 7.51 -20.46
C GLU A 220 17.54 7.56 -19.19
N LYS A 221 17.03 8.22 -18.15
CA LYS A 221 17.66 8.36 -16.84
C LYS A 221 17.48 7.09 -15.99
N GLU A 222 18.48 6.81 -15.18
CA GLU A 222 18.42 5.81 -14.10
C GLU A 222 18.09 6.47 -12.77
N TYR A 223 17.43 5.73 -11.91
CA TYR A 223 17.01 6.17 -10.57
C TYR A 223 17.50 5.19 -9.50
N LYS A 224 17.94 5.72 -8.36
CA LYS A 224 18.38 4.94 -7.21
C LYS A 224 17.27 4.77 -6.19
N ASP A 225 17.10 5.75 -5.33
CA ASP A 225 16.03 5.82 -4.32
C ASP A 225 15.04 6.90 -4.75
N PHE A 226 13.75 6.58 -4.79
CA PHE A 226 12.77 7.49 -5.35
C PHE A 226 11.36 7.18 -4.85
N THR A 227 10.49 8.17 -4.98
CA THR A 227 9.03 7.98 -4.99
C THR A 227 8.49 8.37 -6.37
N MET A 228 7.74 7.47 -6.99
CA MET A 228 7.07 7.67 -8.27
C MET A 228 5.57 7.67 -8.06
N VAL A 229 4.88 8.59 -8.73
CA VAL A 229 3.42 8.59 -8.89
C VAL A 229 3.11 8.25 -10.32
N CYS A 230 2.12 7.39 -10.55
CA CYS A 230 1.67 7.04 -11.88
C CYS A 230 0.18 6.70 -11.84
N ASP A 231 -0.63 7.44 -12.59
CA ASP A 231 -2.02 7.10 -12.81
C ASP A 231 -2.15 6.24 -14.06
N TRP A 232 -3.09 5.30 -14.03
CA TRP A 232 -3.32 4.40 -15.15
C TRP A 232 -4.78 3.94 -15.21
N ARG A 233 -5.25 3.60 -16.42
CA ARG A 233 -6.54 2.94 -16.62
C ARG A 233 -6.51 2.02 -17.84
N TRP A 234 -7.30 0.97 -17.78
CA TRP A 234 -7.47 0.07 -18.91
C TRP A 234 -8.34 0.69 -19.98
N THR A 235 -7.94 0.46 -21.26
CA THR A 235 -8.71 0.85 -22.44
C THR A 235 -8.74 -0.33 -23.41
N GLY A 236 -9.72 -0.41 -24.27
CA GLY A 236 -9.79 -1.52 -25.24
C GLY A 236 -10.33 -2.85 -24.67
N PRO A 237 -10.41 -3.87 -25.53
CA PRO A 237 -11.00 -5.15 -25.19
C PRO A 237 -10.05 -6.07 -24.41
N ALA A 238 -10.62 -6.97 -23.62
CA ALA A 238 -9.90 -8.04 -22.95
C ALA A 238 -10.56 -9.41 -23.15
N LYS A 239 -9.77 -10.47 -23.01
CA LYS A 239 -10.24 -11.85 -23.08
C LYS A 239 -10.53 -12.38 -21.66
N MET A 240 -11.55 -13.25 -21.54
CA MET A 240 -11.79 -13.96 -20.29
C MET A 240 -10.70 -15.00 -20.08
N LYS A 241 -10.14 -15.04 -18.87
CA LYS A 241 -9.17 -16.07 -18.45
C LYS A 241 -9.37 -16.47 -17.00
N ALA A 242 -9.19 -17.75 -16.71
CA ALA A 242 -9.14 -18.26 -15.34
C ALA A 242 -7.83 -17.83 -14.65
N ARG A 243 -7.95 -17.19 -13.49
CA ARG A 243 -6.82 -16.74 -12.69
C ARG A 243 -6.90 -17.26 -11.26
N PRO A 244 -5.77 -17.66 -10.66
CA PRO A 244 -5.77 -18.27 -9.34
C PRO A 244 -6.15 -17.24 -8.26
N ILE A 245 -6.87 -17.71 -7.26
CA ILE A 245 -7.04 -16.99 -6.01
C ILE A 245 -5.79 -17.21 -5.18
N LEU A 246 -5.13 -16.15 -4.75
CA LEU A 246 -3.94 -16.22 -3.89
C LEU A 246 -4.31 -16.04 -2.41
N LEU A 247 -3.57 -16.76 -1.56
CA LEU A 247 -3.56 -16.54 -0.13
C LEU A 247 -2.60 -15.39 0.21
N ALA A 248 -2.72 -14.84 1.41
CA ALA A 248 -1.84 -13.78 1.90
C ALA A 248 -0.33 -14.14 1.93
N ASN A 249 -0.01 -15.43 1.93
CA ASN A 249 1.37 -15.92 1.83
C ASN A 249 1.90 -16.03 0.38
N GLY A 250 1.13 -15.56 -0.60
CA GLY A 250 1.49 -15.59 -2.02
C GLY A 250 1.35 -16.95 -2.71
N LEU A 251 0.78 -17.94 -2.03
CA LEU A 251 0.50 -19.26 -2.62
C LEU A 251 -0.93 -19.31 -3.17
N PRO A 252 -1.17 -20.09 -4.25
CA PRO A 252 -2.52 -20.34 -4.71
C PRO A 252 -3.36 -21.04 -3.64
N LYS A 253 -4.60 -20.62 -3.48
CA LYS A 253 -5.58 -21.30 -2.63
C LYS A 253 -5.96 -22.64 -3.29
N ALA A 254 -5.77 -23.76 -2.59
CA ALA A 254 -6.15 -25.07 -3.10
C ALA A 254 -7.65 -25.33 -2.92
N GLY A 255 -8.26 -25.99 -3.92
CA GLY A 255 -9.59 -26.58 -3.83
C GLY A 255 -9.57 -27.94 -3.15
N ALA A 256 -10.73 -28.58 -3.04
CA ALA A 256 -10.89 -29.91 -2.45
C ALA A 256 -10.13 -31.02 -3.21
N ASP A 257 -9.87 -30.81 -4.50
CA ASP A 257 -9.10 -31.71 -5.38
C ASP A 257 -7.57 -31.42 -5.34
N GLY A 258 -7.13 -30.51 -4.50
CA GLY A 258 -5.73 -30.09 -4.38
C GLY A 258 -5.24 -29.15 -5.48
N LYS A 259 -6.06 -28.82 -6.48
CA LYS A 259 -5.71 -27.86 -7.53
C LYS A 259 -5.97 -26.42 -7.10
N PRO A 260 -5.27 -25.44 -7.70
CA PRO A 260 -5.58 -24.04 -7.46
C PRO A 260 -7.03 -23.70 -7.77
N LEU A 261 -7.71 -23.02 -6.84
CA LEU A 261 -8.99 -22.39 -7.12
C LEU A 261 -8.77 -21.21 -8.06
N THR A 262 -9.59 -21.13 -9.09
CA THR A 262 -9.54 -20.04 -10.09
C THR A 262 -10.88 -19.32 -10.18
N VAL A 263 -10.83 -18.10 -10.67
CA VAL A 263 -11.99 -17.31 -11.07
C VAL A 263 -11.75 -16.72 -12.46
N ASP A 264 -12.79 -16.66 -13.27
CA ASP A 264 -12.72 -16.05 -14.60
C ASP A 264 -12.75 -14.52 -14.48
N VAL A 265 -11.76 -13.88 -15.08
CA VAL A 265 -11.64 -12.43 -15.15
C VAL A 265 -11.44 -11.96 -16.59
N LYS A 266 -11.89 -10.75 -16.92
CA LYS A 266 -11.43 -10.06 -18.13
C LYS A 266 -9.96 -9.72 -17.93
N GLU A 267 -9.07 -10.47 -18.60
CA GLU A 267 -7.64 -10.30 -18.34
C GLU A 267 -7.07 -9.05 -18.99
N TYR A 268 -6.54 -8.18 -18.13
CA TYR A 268 -5.63 -7.11 -18.51
C TYR A 268 -4.31 -7.32 -17.77
N ASP A 269 -3.20 -7.03 -18.43
CA ASP A 269 -1.86 -7.20 -17.88
C ASP A 269 -0.92 -6.13 -18.45
N SER A 270 -0.20 -5.49 -17.56
CA SER A 270 0.90 -4.55 -17.80
C SER A 270 1.71 -4.40 -16.51
N GLY A 271 2.61 -3.42 -16.43
CA GLY A 271 3.37 -3.19 -15.21
C GLY A 271 4.32 -2.00 -15.31
N ILE A 272 4.92 -1.69 -14.18
CA ILE A 272 5.97 -0.69 -14.05
C ILE A 272 7.24 -1.42 -13.60
N PHE A 273 8.28 -1.39 -14.43
CA PHE A 273 9.59 -1.93 -14.03
C PHE A 273 10.36 -0.89 -13.23
N VAL A 274 11.00 -1.33 -12.17
CA VAL A 274 11.90 -0.49 -11.37
C VAL A 274 13.33 -1.01 -11.47
N ARG A 275 14.28 -0.07 -11.55
CA ARG A 275 15.73 -0.31 -11.60
C ARG A 275 16.21 -1.30 -12.70
N GLY A 276 15.55 -1.27 -13.86
CA GLY A 276 16.01 -1.93 -15.08
C GLY A 276 15.98 -3.45 -15.08
N ALA A 277 15.22 -4.09 -14.19
CA ALA A 277 15.18 -5.54 -14.10
C ALA A 277 13.76 -6.08 -14.32
N GLY A 278 13.61 -7.07 -15.21
CA GLY A 278 12.33 -7.70 -15.49
C GLY A 278 11.68 -8.42 -14.30
N ARG A 279 12.48 -8.78 -13.27
CA ARG A 279 11.98 -9.41 -12.05
C ARG A 279 11.34 -8.42 -11.07
N THR A 280 11.64 -7.12 -11.19
CA THR A 280 11.17 -6.05 -10.30
C THR A 280 10.01 -5.27 -10.91
N GLN A 281 9.18 -5.94 -11.67
CA GLN A 281 7.95 -5.40 -12.21
C GLN A 281 6.88 -5.34 -11.14
N ILE A 282 6.29 -4.17 -10.96
CA ILE A 282 5.07 -3.94 -10.19
C ILE A 282 3.91 -4.09 -11.15
N ASN A 283 3.11 -5.12 -10.98
CA ASN A 283 2.06 -5.47 -11.94
C ASN A 283 0.86 -4.53 -11.88
N LEU A 284 0.36 -4.20 -13.06
CA LEU A 284 -0.97 -3.67 -13.30
C LEU A 284 -1.80 -4.81 -13.89
N TRP A 285 -2.83 -5.25 -13.20
CA TRP A 285 -3.75 -6.26 -13.69
C TRP A 285 -5.07 -6.26 -12.93
N ASN A 286 -6.05 -6.96 -13.41
CA ASN A 286 -7.31 -7.18 -12.71
C ASN A 286 -7.48 -8.63 -12.25
N TRP A 287 -6.39 -9.25 -11.80
CA TRP A 287 -6.43 -10.56 -11.18
C TRP A 287 -7.01 -10.46 -9.76
N PRO A 288 -7.51 -11.60 -9.19
CA PRO A 288 -8.15 -11.57 -7.86
C PRO A 288 -7.27 -11.00 -6.74
N VAL A 289 -5.96 -11.07 -6.89
CA VAL A 289 -4.99 -10.54 -5.92
C VAL A 289 -4.90 -9.02 -5.95
N GLY A 290 -5.33 -8.38 -7.07
CA GLY A 290 -5.18 -6.94 -7.29
C GLY A 290 -3.83 -6.55 -7.85
N SER A 291 -3.73 -5.29 -8.32
CA SER A 291 -2.49 -4.69 -8.82
C SER A 291 -1.50 -4.39 -7.70
N GLY A 292 -0.22 -4.26 -8.07
CA GLY A 292 0.88 -3.97 -7.14
C GLY A 292 1.77 -5.16 -6.81
N GLU A 293 1.44 -6.38 -7.21
CA GLU A 293 2.26 -7.57 -7.00
C GLU A 293 3.59 -7.47 -7.73
N VAL A 294 4.66 -8.01 -7.14
CA VAL A 294 5.94 -8.25 -7.84
C VAL A 294 6.03 -9.71 -8.25
N TYR A 295 5.30 -10.04 -9.33
CA TYR A 295 5.11 -11.41 -9.80
C TYR A 295 6.41 -12.17 -10.03
N GLY A 296 7.42 -11.55 -10.68
CA GLY A 296 8.68 -12.20 -11.03
C GLY A 296 9.50 -12.70 -9.83
N ILE A 297 9.27 -12.15 -8.64
CA ILE A 297 9.91 -12.60 -7.40
C ILE A 297 8.93 -13.45 -6.59
N ARG A 298 7.69 -13.01 -6.44
CA ARG A 298 6.68 -13.75 -5.68
C ARG A 298 6.48 -15.16 -6.22
N ASN A 299 6.47 -15.31 -7.54
CA ASN A 299 6.25 -16.62 -8.19
C ASN A 299 7.50 -17.51 -8.29
N ASP A 300 8.67 -16.98 -7.92
CA ASP A 300 9.91 -17.76 -7.86
C ASP A 300 9.88 -18.70 -6.63
N GLY A 301 9.69 -20.00 -6.88
CA GLY A 301 9.67 -21.02 -5.82
C GLY A 301 10.97 -21.15 -5.00
N LYS A 302 12.06 -20.55 -5.46
CA LYS A 302 13.34 -20.50 -4.72
C LYS A 302 13.35 -19.41 -3.65
N GLN A 303 12.42 -18.46 -3.71
CA GLN A 303 12.32 -17.40 -2.71
C GLN A 303 11.67 -17.93 -1.43
N PRO A 304 12.16 -17.51 -0.25
CA PRO A 304 11.52 -17.83 1.03
C PRO A 304 10.06 -17.34 1.06
N LEU A 305 9.18 -18.09 1.72
CA LEU A 305 7.76 -17.73 1.86
C LEU A 305 7.54 -16.31 2.41
N PRO A 306 8.28 -15.81 3.42
CA PRO A 306 8.12 -14.42 3.88
C PRO A 306 8.38 -13.38 2.79
N ILE A 307 9.35 -13.59 1.91
CA ILE A 307 9.62 -12.70 0.76
C ILE A 307 8.45 -12.74 -0.23
N ARG A 308 7.98 -13.95 -0.56
CA ARG A 308 6.85 -14.12 -1.47
C ARG A 308 5.58 -13.46 -0.93
N ALA A 309 5.30 -13.65 0.37
CA ALA A 309 4.17 -13.02 1.06
C ALA A 309 4.26 -11.49 1.04
N ALA A 310 5.45 -10.93 1.32
CA ALA A 310 5.67 -9.48 1.35
C ALA A 310 5.46 -8.82 -0.03
N LEU A 311 5.67 -9.56 -1.12
CA LEU A 311 5.52 -9.11 -2.50
C LEU A 311 4.15 -9.45 -3.11
N THR A 312 3.22 -9.92 -2.29
CA THR A 312 1.81 -10.16 -2.65
C THR A 312 0.95 -9.02 -2.10
N PRO A 313 0.11 -8.37 -2.92
CA PRO A 313 -0.82 -7.36 -2.42
C PRO A 313 -1.67 -7.86 -1.25
N ARG A 314 -1.73 -7.07 -0.19
CA ARG A 314 -2.48 -7.39 1.04
C ARG A 314 -3.96 -7.13 0.91
N VAL A 315 -4.33 -6.29 -0.05
CA VAL A 315 -5.69 -5.90 -0.36
C VAL A 315 -5.79 -5.62 -1.85
N SER A 316 -6.88 -6.04 -2.47
CA SER A 316 -7.25 -5.58 -3.81
C SER A 316 -7.82 -4.17 -3.68
N ALA A 317 -7.16 -3.20 -4.32
CA ALA A 317 -7.49 -1.79 -4.20
C ALA A 317 -7.75 -1.13 -5.56
N ASP A 318 -7.88 -1.93 -6.60
CA ASP A 318 -8.13 -1.47 -7.96
C ASP A 318 -9.51 -0.81 -8.07
N SER A 319 -9.58 0.27 -8.85
CA SER A 319 -10.83 0.86 -9.30
C SER A 319 -11.53 -0.05 -10.32
N PRO A 320 -12.83 0.12 -10.57
CA PRO A 320 -13.52 -0.57 -11.65
C PRO A 320 -12.82 -0.42 -13.00
N LEU A 321 -12.95 -1.43 -13.86
CA LEU A 321 -12.33 -1.43 -15.18
C LEU A 321 -12.73 -0.19 -16.00
N GLY A 322 -11.72 0.51 -16.54
CA GLY A 322 -11.90 1.76 -17.31
C GLY A 322 -11.81 3.02 -16.46
N GLU A 323 -11.85 2.91 -15.15
CA GLU A 323 -11.62 4.02 -14.24
C GLU A 323 -10.13 4.19 -13.91
N TRP A 324 -9.74 5.39 -13.49
CA TRP A 324 -8.37 5.68 -13.14
C TRP A 324 -7.96 5.04 -11.82
N ASN A 325 -6.74 4.55 -11.82
CA ASN A 325 -6.02 4.05 -10.65
C ASN A 325 -4.78 4.92 -10.43
N ARG A 326 -4.34 5.07 -9.18
CA ARG A 326 -3.09 5.75 -8.83
C ARG A 326 -2.17 4.82 -8.07
N PHE A 327 -0.96 4.64 -8.59
CA PHE A 327 0.16 4.13 -7.83
C PHE A 327 0.98 5.26 -7.22
N VAL A 328 1.40 5.05 -5.97
CA VAL A 328 2.54 5.72 -5.35
C VAL A 328 3.54 4.63 -5.00
N ILE A 329 4.69 4.63 -5.66
CA ILE A 329 5.71 3.60 -5.59
C ILE A 329 6.96 4.22 -4.98
N THR A 330 7.37 3.75 -3.80
CA THR A 330 8.63 4.18 -3.16
C THR A 330 9.61 3.01 -3.17
N VAL A 331 10.80 3.26 -3.72
CA VAL A 331 11.94 2.33 -3.65
C VAL A 331 13.07 3.01 -2.88
N GLN A 332 13.48 2.41 -1.76
CA GLN A 332 14.57 2.91 -0.93
C GLN A 332 15.47 1.75 -0.50
N GLY A 333 16.73 1.76 -0.94
CA GLY A 333 17.60 0.60 -0.83
C GLY A 333 16.98 -0.61 -1.54
N GLU A 334 16.84 -1.73 -0.86
CA GLU A 334 16.17 -2.93 -1.40
C GLU A 334 14.68 -3.00 -1.05
N LYS A 335 14.11 -1.96 -0.43
CA LYS A 335 12.73 -1.94 0.05
C LYS A 335 11.80 -1.28 -0.95
N LEU A 336 10.67 -1.92 -1.17
CA LEU A 336 9.58 -1.45 -2.02
C LEU A 336 8.33 -1.22 -1.17
N THR A 337 7.77 -0.02 -1.27
CA THR A 337 6.43 0.30 -0.74
C THR A 337 5.54 0.72 -1.89
N VAL A 338 4.34 0.17 -1.99
CA VAL A 338 3.36 0.49 -3.03
C VAL A 338 2.02 0.83 -2.39
N TYR A 339 1.53 2.00 -2.71
CA TYR A 339 0.14 2.39 -2.48
C TYR A 339 -0.64 2.33 -3.80
N LEU A 340 -1.84 1.79 -3.75
CA LEU A 340 -2.80 1.79 -4.86
C LEU A 340 -4.09 2.44 -4.37
N ASN A 341 -4.51 3.53 -5.02
CA ASN A 341 -5.72 4.29 -4.67
C ASN A 341 -5.78 4.64 -3.18
N GLY A 342 -4.64 5.12 -2.66
CA GLY A 342 -4.49 5.49 -1.26
C GLY A 342 -4.38 4.31 -0.26
N LYS A 343 -4.51 3.04 -0.69
CA LYS A 343 -4.33 1.85 0.18
C LYS A 343 -2.94 1.26 0.04
N CYS A 344 -2.28 0.97 1.17
CA CYS A 344 -0.97 0.32 1.18
C CYS A 344 -1.12 -1.16 0.75
N VAL A 345 -0.71 -1.49 -0.47
CA VAL A 345 -0.76 -2.86 -1.00
C VAL A 345 0.51 -3.64 -0.73
N LEU A 346 1.69 -3.00 -0.79
CA LEU A 346 2.97 -3.56 -0.34
C LEU A 346 3.65 -2.57 0.62
N PHE A 347 4.23 -3.06 1.69
CA PHE A 347 4.95 -2.23 2.65
C PHE A 347 6.35 -2.76 2.92
N GLU A 348 7.37 -1.92 2.65
CA GLU A 348 8.80 -2.21 2.84
C GLU A 348 9.20 -3.64 2.39
N ALA A 349 8.56 -4.14 1.33
CA ALA A 349 8.82 -5.48 0.81
C ALA A 349 10.23 -5.54 0.20
N VAL A 350 11.03 -6.51 0.62
CA VAL A 350 12.40 -6.66 0.12
C VAL A 350 12.39 -7.19 -1.31
N LEU A 351 13.16 -6.53 -2.18
CA LEU A 351 13.44 -6.95 -3.56
C LEU A 351 14.80 -7.64 -3.63
N PRO A 352 14.88 -8.97 -3.47
CA PRO A 352 16.15 -9.67 -3.41
C PRO A 352 16.97 -9.53 -4.69
N GLY A 353 18.21 -9.05 -4.56
CA GLY A 353 19.13 -8.89 -5.69
C GLY A 353 18.76 -7.80 -6.68
N VAL A 354 17.93 -6.83 -6.28
CA VAL A 354 17.66 -5.63 -7.07
C VAL A 354 18.96 -4.81 -7.22
N LYS A 355 19.17 -4.24 -8.41
CA LYS A 355 20.29 -3.31 -8.62
C LYS A 355 20.13 -2.07 -7.73
N PRO A 356 21.22 -1.42 -7.31
CA PRO A 356 21.15 -0.19 -6.52
C PRO A 356 20.55 0.98 -7.30
N SER A 357 20.65 0.98 -8.64
CA SER A 357 20.01 1.96 -9.54
C SER A 357 19.64 1.29 -10.86
N GLY A 358 18.81 1.95 -11.64
CA GLY A 358 18.46 1.53 -12.99
C GLY A 358 17.27 2.30 -13.55
N ARG A 359 17.00 2.06 -14.81
CA ARG A 359 15.89 2.69 -15.53
C ARG A 359 14.52 2.21 -15.02
N LEU A 360 13.52 3.03 -15.22
CA LEU A 360 12.12 2.68 -15.06
C LEU A 360 11.53 2.36 -16.43
N ALA A 361 10.48 1.53 -16.47
CA ALA A 361 9.73 1.35 -17.71
C ALA A 361 8.24 1.15 -17.47
N LEU A 362 7.46 1.58 -18.45
CA LEU A 362 6.07 1.16 -18.62
C LEU A 362 6.07 -0.09 -19.51
N GLN A 363 5.40 -1.14 -19.06
CA GLN A 363 5.47 -2.45 -19.72
C GLN A 363 4.56 -2.56 -20.93
N HIS A 364 5.10 -3.15 -22.01
CA HIS A 364 4.33 -3.77 -23.07
C HIS A 364 3.87 -5.17 -22.64
N HIS A 365 2.56 -5.41 -22.66
CA HIS A 365 2.01 -6.77 -22.46
C HIS A 365 0.80 -7.08 -23.37
N GLY A 366 0.58 -6.30 -24.41
CA GLY A 366 -0.45 -6.57 -25.41
C GLY A 366 -1.87 -6.08 -25.05
N ASN A 367 -2.05 -5.43 -23.91
CA ASN A 367 -3.31 -4.76 -23.55
C ASN A 367 -3.16 -3.26 -23.68
N ALA A 368 -4.20 -2.60 -24.22
CA ALA A 368 -4.24 -1.15 -24.28
C ALA A 368 -4.45 -0.54 -22.90
N VAL A 369 -3.62 0.45 -22.56
CA VAL A 369 -3.64 1.14 -21.28
C VAL A 369 -3.32 2.63 -21.48
N GLU A 370 -3.89 3.47 -20.66
CA GLU A 370 -3.55 4.89 -20.59
C GLU A 370 -2.84 5.18 -19.27
N PHE A 371 -1.81 6.01 -19.36
CA PHE A 371 -1.04 6.52 -18.22
C PHE A 371 -1.17 8.03 -18.14
N ALA A 372 -1.15 8.58 -16.94
CA ALA A 372 -1.16 10.01 -16.67
C ALA A 372 -0.43 10.31 -15.36
N ASN A 373 -0.20 11.59 -15.05
CA ASN A 373 0.45 12.01 -13.79
C ASN A 373 1.69 11.18 -13.47
N ILE A 374 2.58 11.02 -14.47
CA ILE A 374 3.82 10.26 -14.30
C ILE A 374 4.88 11.20 -13.72
N TYR A 375 5.03 11.17 -12.39
CA TYR A 375 5.94 12.05 -11.65
C TYR A 375 6.89 11.24 -10.80
N ILE A 376 8.08 11.80 -10.55
CA ILE A 376 9.10 11.18 -9.69
C ILE A 376 9.80 12.23 -8.83
N THR A 377 10.16 11.87 -7.61
CA THR A 377 11.10 12.59 -6.76
C THR A 377 12.17 11.63 -6.28
N GLU A 378 13.43 12.06 -6.29
CA GLU A 378 14.57 11.28 -5.78
C GLU A 378 14.70 11.54 -4.27
N LEU A 379 15.04 10.48 -3.51
CA LEU A 379 15.12 10.48 -2.04
C LEU A 379 16.58 10.60 -1.57
#